data_fc750c71faf533bcbf23d3743b5e9ed8
#
_entry.id   fc750c71faf533bcbf23d3743b5e9ed8
#
_cell.length_a   1.000
_cell.length_b   1.000
_cell.length_c   1.000
_cell.angle_alpha   90.00
_cell.angle_beta   90.00
_cell.angle_gamma   90.00
#
_symmetry.space_group_name_H-M   'P 1'
#
loop_
_entity.id
_entity.type
_entity.pdbx_description
1 polymer ?
#
loop_
_entity_poly.entity_id
_entity_poly.type
_entity_poly.pdbx_seq_one_letter_code
_entity_poly.pdbx_strand_id
1 'polypeptide(L)'
;MYLSKCGELGFSLLELMAVLLIVAIATMLTMPLIYDQVAVREIEAVARKWIGHAQFARQQALLTGESIEMVPRSQEDWSQGWVIGKDCSKQKEYLCAQRVLMSQGNISPIFFAGAAKQFRDPHTGELGIRFNAAGAAKTAKGGFVANRMILGHSRKPSLERHLILGSGGRWRICDPAKDTRRCY
;
A
#
# COMPACT_ATOMS: atom_id res chain seq x y z
N MET A 1 -24.23 -12.68 -67.03
CA MET A 1 -23.42 -12.30 -65.85
C MET A 1 -24.29 -11.45 -64.93
N TYR A 2 -25.00 -12.07 -63.97
CA TYR A 2 -25.91 -11.41 -63.03
C TYR A 2 -25.12 -11.01 -61.78
N LEU A 3 -24.92 -9.74 -61.60
CA LEU A 3 -24.38 -9.21 -60.34
C LEU A 3 -25.54 -9.13 -59.35
N SER A 4 -25.54 -10.01 -58.36
CA SER A 4 -26.42 -9.96 -57.21
C SER A 4 -26.10 -8.69 -56.41
N LYS A 5 -27.03 -7.73 -56.39
CA LYS A 5 -26.99 -6.55 -55.53
C LYS A 5 -27.24 -7.02 -54.09
N CYS A 6 -26.20 -7.10 -53.24
CA CYS A 6 -26.38 -7.18 -51.80
C CYS A 6 -27.08 -5.90 -51.33
N GLY A 7 -28.31 -6.02 -50.86
CA GLY A 7 -29.05 -4.92 -50.27
C GLY A 7 -28.36 -4.51 -48.96
N GLU A 8 -27.91 -3.27 -48.86
CA GLU A 8 -27.45 -2.68 -47.59
C GLU A 8 -28.67 -2.57 -46.66
N LEU A 9 -28.72 -3.45 -45.65
CA LEU A 9 -29.70 -3.36 -44.58
C LEU A 9 -29.28 -2.23 -43.64
N GLY A 10 -29.88 -1.05 -43.79
CA GLY A 10 -29.68 0.06 -42.86
C GLY A 10 -30.30 -0.25 -41.50
N PHE A 11 -29.61 0.11 -40.44
CA PHE A 11 -30.12 0.03 -39.06
C PHE A 11 -31.34 0.93 -38.88
N SER A 12 -32.39 0.39 -38.27
CA SER A 12 -33.57 1.15 -37.88
C SER A 12 -33.23 2.04 -36.68
N LEU A 13 -33.78 3.25 -36.62
CA LEU A 13 -33.63 4.17 -35.48
C LEU A 13 -34.11 3.51 -34.16
N LEU A 14 -35.15 2.69 -34.22
CA LEU A 14 -35.67 1.94 -33.08
C LEU A 14 -34.66 0.89 -32.58
N GLU A 15 -33.94 0.22 -33.49
CA GLU A 15 -32.92 -0.77 -33.13
C GLU A 15 -31.73 -0.10 -32.43
N LEU A 16 -31.33 1.09 -32.88
CA LEU A 16 -30.29 1.87 -32.23
C LEU A 16 -30.72 2.28 -30.82
N MET A 17 -31.98 2.72 -30.63
CA MET A 17 -32.49 3.07 -29.29
C MET A 17 -32.54 1.85 -28.37
N ALA A 18 -32.94 0.67 -28.89
CA ALA A 18 -32.94 -0.55 -28.10
C ALA A 18 -31.55 -0.96 -27.65
N VAL A 19 -30.55 -0.88 -28.54
CA VAL A 19 -29.15 -1.17 -28.19
C VAL A 19 -28.61 -0.20 -27.12
N LEU A 20 -28.87 1.11 -27.25
CA LEU A 20 -28.46 2.09 -26.28
C LEU A 20 -29.11 1.84 -24.92
N LEU A 21 -30.37 1.46 -24.86
CA LEU A 21 -31.06 1.12 -23.61
C LEU A 21 -30.42 -0.10 -22.94
N ILE A 22 -30.11 -1.17 -23.68
CA ILE A 22 -29.46 -2.37 -23.16
C ILE A 22 -28.07 -2.02 -22.61
N VAL A 23 -27.28 -1.23 -23.34
CA VAL A 23 -25.95 -0.80 -22.89
C VAL A 23 -26.04 0.06 -21.62
N ALA A 24 -27.04 0.97 -21.53
CA ALA A 24 -27.24 1.79 -20.34
C ALA A 24 -27.57 0.93 -19.10
N ILE A 25 -28.44 -0.06 -19.23
CA ILE A 25 -28.77 -0.98 -18.14
C ILE A 25 -27.55 -1.82 -17.74
N ALA A 26 -26.83 -2.38 -18.71
CA ALA A 26 -25.64 -3.18 -18.46
C ALA A 26 -24.55 -2.38 -17.73
N THR A 27 -24.32 -1.12 -18.10
CA THR A 27 -23.33 -0.25 -17.44
C THR A 27 -23.71 0.06 -15.99
N MET A 28 -24.98 0.29 -15.69
CA MET A 28 -25.45 0.54 -14.31
C MET A 28 -25.18 -0.65 -13.38
N LEU A 29 -25.32 -1.89 -13.87
CA LEU A 29 -25.10 -3.10 -13.08
C LEU A 29 -23.61 -3.42 -12.89
N THR A 30 -22.74 -3.05 -13.82
CA THR A 30 -21.29 -3.37 -13.76
C THR A 30 -20.47 -2.37 -12.95
N MET A 31 -20.92 -1.12 -12.84
CA MET A 31 -20.21 -0.06 -12.14
C MET A 31 -19.80 -0.41 -10.70
N PRO A 32 -20.70 -0.88 -9.79
CA PRO A 32 -20.34 -1.17 -8.41
C PRO A 32 -19.25 -2.25 -8.26
N LEU A 33 -19.29 -3.27 -9.14
CA LEU A 33 -18.30 -4.35 -9.15
C LEU A 33 -16.90 -3.84 -9.51
N ILE A 34 -16.80 -2.90 -10.43
CA ILE A 34 -15.53 -2.29 -10.85
C ILE A 34 -14.93 -1.47 -9.71
N TYR A 35 -15.72 -0.64 -9.03
CA TYR A 35 -15.23 0.15 -7.90
C TYR A 35 -14.67 -0.71 -6.76
N ASP A 36 -15.30 -1.83 -6.46
CA ASP A 36 -14.82 -2.77 -5.46
C ASP A 36 -13.48 -3.40 -5.84
N GLN A 37 -13.32 -3.79 -7.09
CA GLN A 37 -12.06 -4.35 -7.59
C GLN A 37 -10.94 -3.31 -7.61
N VAL A 38 -11.23 -2.07 -7.97
CA VAL A 38 -10.27 -0.98 -7.95
C VAL A 38 -9.78 -0.74 -6.53
N ALA A 39 -10.67 -0.65 -5.54
CA ALA A 39 -10.30 -0.48 -4.15
C ALA A 39 -9.37 -1.60 -3.63
N VAL A 40 -9.67 -2.86 -3.99
CA VAL A 40 -8.80 -4.00 -3.62
C VAL A 40 -7.42 -3.87 -4.26
N ARG A 41 -7.34 -3.49 -5.52
CA ARG A 41 -6.05 -3.30 -6.21
C ARG A 41 -5.25 -2.13 -5.62
N GLU A 42 -5.90 -1.03 -5.28
CA GLU A 42 -5.27 0.14 -4.66
C GLU A 42 -4.61 -0.23 -3.32
N ILE A 43 -5.34 -0.89 -2.42
CA ILE A 43 -4.78 -1.26 -1.11
C ILE A 43 -3.66 -2.30 -1.24
N GLU A 44 -3.78 -3.27 -2.15
CA GLU A 44 -2.72 -4.24 -2.42
C GLU A 44 -1.47 -3.61 -3.04
N ALA A 45 -1.63 -2.64 -3.93
CA ALA A 45 -0.52 -1.92 -4.54
C ALA A 45 0.27 -1.15 -3.47
N VAL A 46 -0.41 -0.44 -2.55
CA VAL A 46 0.23 0.26 -1.45
C VAL A 46 0.90 -0.72 -0.49
N ALA A 47 0.25 -1.84 -0.16
CA ALA A 47 0.81 -2.87 0.71
C ALA A 47 2.12 -3.45 0.14
N ARG A 48 2.14 -3.80 -1.14
CA ARG A 48 3.34 -4.31 -1.82
C ARG A 48 4.43 -3.25 -1.92
N LYS A 49 4.06 -2.00 -2.23
CA LYS A 49 4.99 -0.87 -2.28
C LYS A 49 5.66 -0.65 -0.93
N TRP A 50 4.89 -0.65 0.17
CA TRP A 50 5.42 -0.56 1.51
C TRP A 50 6.47 -1.62 1.80
N ILE A 51 6.13 -2.89 1.55
CA ILE A 51 7.04 -4.01 1.77
C ILE A 51 8.29 -3.89 0.90
N GLY A 52 8.13 -3.52 -0.38
CA GLY A 52 9.25 -3.30 -1.29
C GLY A 52 10.21 -2.22 -0.78
N HIS A 53 9.66 -1.12 -0.26
CA HIS A 53 10.44 -0.02 0.31
C HIS A 53 11.16 -0.43 1.61
N ALA A 54 10.48 -1.19 2.49
CA ALA A 54 11.11 -1.73 3.69
C ALA A 54 12.24 -2.74 3.36
N GLN A 55 12.05 -3.57 2.34
CA GLN A 55 13.09 -4.47 1.83
C GLN A 55 14.25 -3.70 1.20
N PHE A 56 13.98 -2.64 0.47
CA PHE A 56 15.01 -1.74 -0.07
C PHE A 56 15.84 -1.12 1.05
N ALA A 57 15.22 -0.59 2.09
CA ALA A 57 15.92 -0.05 3.25
C ALA A 57 16.82 -1.09 3.91
N ARG A 58 16.33 -2.33 4.06
CA ARG A 58 17.11 -3.45 4.56
C ARG A 58 18.30 -3.79 3.68
N GLN A 59 18.10 -3.84 2.36
CA GLN A 59 19.19 -4.13 1.40
C GLN A 59 20.26 -3.03 1.43
N GLN A 60 19.85 -1.78 1.50
CA GLN A 60 20.80 -0.66 1.61
C GLN A 60 21.62 -0.75 2.90
N ALA A 61 21.01 -1.12 4.03
CA ALA A 61 21.74 -1.33 5.27
C ALA A 61 22.79 -2.45 5.17
N LEU A 62 22.44 -3.55 4.51
CA LEU A 62 23.38 -4.67 4.24
C LEU A 62 24.53 -4.26 3.31
N LEU A 63 24.23 -3.49 2.25
CA LEU A 63 25.23 -3.08 1.26
C LEU A 63 26.20 -2.03 1.79
N THR A 64 25.70 -1.07 2.58
CA THR A 64 26.52 0.02 3.09
C THR A 64 27.23 -0.29 4.41
N GLY A 65 26.78 -1.34 5.13
CA GLY A 65 27.23 -1.63 6.49
C GLY A 65 26.76 -0.58 7.51
N GLU A 66 25.78 0.25 7.15
CA GLU A 66 25.28 1.34 7.98
C GLU A 66 23.82 1.12 8.38
N SER A 67 23.36 1.83 9.41
CA SER A 67 21.96 1.81 9.81
C SER A 67 21.13 2.66 8.85
N ILE A 68 20.07 2.05 8.28
CA ILE A 68 19.11 2.73 7.41
C ILE A 68 17.73 2.73 8.08
N GLU A 69 17.09 3.86 8.03
CA GLU A 69 15.79 4.07 8.66
C GLU A 69 14.71 4.35 7.62
N MET A 70 13.53 3.84 7.89
CA MET A 70 12.29 4.17 7.20
C MET A 70 11.36 4.83 8.21
N VAL A 71 11.05 6.09 8.01
CA VAL A 71 10.24 6.92 8.93
C VAL A 71 9.09 7.58 8.21
N PRO A 72 7.96 7.85 8.89
CA PRO A 72 6.86 8.60 8.28
C PRO A 72 7.30 10.04 7.98
N ARG A 73 6.73 10.65 6.94
CA ARG A 73 6.95 12.06 6.61
C ARG A 73 6.32 12.99 7.63
N SER A 74 5.20 12.60 8.23
CA SER A 74 4.59 13.24 9.39
C SER A 74 4.92 12.40 10.62
N GLN A 75 5.36 13.02 11.73
CA GLN A 75 5.85 12.32 12.92
C GLN A 75 4.87 11.29 13.50
N GLU A 76 3.59 11.41 13.19
CA GLU A 76 2.55 10.57 13.79
C GLU A 76 1.72 9.77 12.77
N ASP A 77 1.92 10.02 11.47
CA ASP A 77 1.05 9.42 10.45
C ASP A 77 1.80 8.94 9.22
N TRP A 78 1.82 7.64 9.05
CA TRP A 78 2.36 6.97 7.86
C TRP A 78 1.54 7.24 6.59
N SER A 79 0.29 7.66 6.71
CA SER A 79 -0.61 7.91 5.57
C SER A 79 -0.15 9.11 4.73
N GLN A 80 0.60 10.03 5.34
CA GLN A 80 1.21 11.16 4.62
C GLN A 80 2.44 10.74 3.79
N GLY A 81 2.78 9.46 3.85
CA GLY A 81 3.94 8.90 3.18
C GLY A 81 5.13 8.69 4.13
N TRP A 82 6.24 8.27 3.57
CA TRP A 82 7.46 7.93 4.33
C TRP A 82 8.73 8.28 3.57
N VAL A 83 9.81 8.34 4.31
CA VAL A 83 11.16 8.60 3.81
C VAL A 83 12.08 7.47 4.26
N ILE A 84 13.03 7.11 3.41
CA ILE A 84 14.07 6.13 3.69
C ILE A 84 15.42 6.83 3.57
N GLY A 85 16.26 6.68 4.57
CA GLY A 85 17.57 7.28 4.57
C GLY A 85 18.39 6.97 5.83
N LYS A 86 19.46 7.72 6.01
CA LYS A 86 20.35 7.59 7.17
C LYS A 86 20.03 8.68 8.19
N ASP A 87 20.00 8.30 9.48
CA ASP A 87 19.78 9.22 10.62
C ASP A 87 18.51 10.08 10.50
N CYS A 88 17.42 9.50 10.01
CA CYS A 88 16.16 10.19 9.77
C CYS A 88 15.38 10.49 11.06
N SER A 89 15.53 9.65 12.09
CA SER A 89 14.78 9.75 13.34
C SER A 89 15.31 10.84 14.28
N LYS A 90 16.52 11.34 14.07
CA LYS A 90 17.17 12.31 14.97
C LYS A 90 16.80 13.77 14.69
N GLN A 91 16.08 14.05 13.62
CA GLN A 91 15.72 15.43 13.24
C GLN A 91 14.22 15.69 13.36
N LYS A 92 13.89 16.83 13.99
CA LYS A 92 12.50 17.33 14.12
C LYS A 92 11.89 17.76 12.78
N GLU A 93 12.67 17.92 11.75
CA GLU A 93 12.27 18.34 10.42
C GLU A 93 12.56 17.20 9.42
N TYR A 94 11.60 16.40 9.16
CA TYR A 94 11.33 15.35 8.15
C TYR A 94 12.35 15.06 7.02
N LEU A 95 13.58 15.45 7.20
CA LEU A 95 14.69 15.21 6.28
C LEU A 95 15.73 14.36 7.00
N CYS A 96 16.03 13.21 6.43
CA CYS A 96 17.19 12.45 6.87
C CYS A 96 18.43 13.36 6.83
N ALA A 97 19.14 13.49 7.95
CA ALA A 97 20.20 14.49 8.13
C ALA A 97 21.30 14.43 7.08
N GLN A 98 21.55 13.26 6.51
CA GLN A 98 22.68 13.06 5.62
C GLN A 98 22.28 12.60 4.21
N ARG A 99 21.29 11.74 4.06
CA ARG A 99 20.95 11.20 2.75
C ARG A 99 19.55 10.60 2.71
N VAL A 100 18.66 11.22 1.95
CA VAL A 100 17.41 10.62 1.51
C VAL A 100 17.73 9.68 0.36
N LEU A 101 17.44 8.38 0.54
CA LEU A 101 17.61 7.37 -0.49
C LEU A 101 16.32 7.20 -1.30
N MET A 102 15.17 7.32 -0.64
CA MET A 102 13.86 7.18 -1.26
C MET A 102 12.79 7.93 -0.45
N SER A 103 11.78 8.46 -1.13
CA SER A 103 10.62 9.05 -0.48
C SER A 103 9.33 8.62 -1.18
N GLN A 104 8.28 8.46 -0.39
CA GLN A 104 6.91 8.23 -0.83
C GLN A 104 6.03 9.35 -0.29
N GLY A 105 5.21 9.94 -1.16
CA GLY A 105 4.20 10.92 -0.76
C GLY A 105 2.94 10.28 -0.20
N ASN A 106 1.91 11.12 -0.01
CA ASN A 106 0.59 10.73 0.45
C ASN A 106 0.04 9.52 -0.34
N ILE A 107 -0.61 8.60 0.36
CA ILE A 107 -1.13 7.35 -0.18
C ILE A 107 -2.66 7.30 -0.27
N SER A 108 -3.34 8.46 -0.09
CA SER A 108 -4.80 8.51 -0.25
C SER A 108 -5.23 7.82 -1.56
N PRO A 109 -6.32 7.05 -1.59
CA PRO A 109 -7.36 6.86 -0.56
C PRO A 109 -7.04 5.80 0.52
N ILE A 110 -5.81 5.30 0.57
CA ILE A 110 -5.36 4.33 1.58
C ILE A 110 -4.85 5.09 2.81
N PHE A 111 -5.07 4.53 3.99
CA PHE A 111 -4.55 5.06 5.24
C PHE A 111 -4.08 3.94 6.17
N PHE A 112 -3.24 4.28 7.16
CA PHE A 112 -2.83 3.35 8.19
C PHE A 112 -3.74 3.47 9.40
N ALA A 113 -4.48 2.39 9.73
CA ALA A 113 -5.43 2.36 10.84
C ALA A 113 -4.73 2.27 12.20
N GLY A 114 -5.23 3.03 13.19
CA GLY A 114 -4.57 3.31 14.45
C GLY A 114 -4.50 2.20 15.49
N ALA A 115 -5.12 1.03 15.28
CA ALA A 115 -5.20 -0.03 16.30
C ALA A 115 -3.92 -0.87 16.46
N ALA A 116 -2.91 -0.71 15.61
CA ALA A 116 -1.65 -1.44 15.68
C ALA A 116 -0.53 -0.57 16.24
N LYS A 117 0.55 -1.20 16.73
CA LYS A 117 1.74 -0.48 17.25
C LYS A 117 2.47 0.37 16.20
N GLN A 118 2.15 0.22 14.93
CA GLN A 118 2.61 1.02 13.79
C GLN A 118 4.13 1.27 13.74
N PHE A 119 4.92 0.31 14.22
CA PHE A 119 6.37 0.48 14.36
C PHE A 119 6.79 1.63 15.27
N ARG A 120 6.01 1.92 16.31
CA ARG A 120 6.41 2.86 17.37
C ARG A 120 7.49 2.20 18.23
N ASP A 121 8.63 2.87 18.37
CA ASP A 121 9.69 2.41 19.25
C ASP A 121 9.24 2.54 20.71
N PRO A 122 9.29 1.45 21.50
CA PRO A 122 8.81 1.46 22.90
C PRO A 122 9.67 2.30 23.84
N HIS A 123 10.86 2.72 23.41
CA HIS A 123 11.80 3.49 24.23
C HIS A 123 11.82 4.96 23.89
N THR A 124 11.70 5.32 22.61
CA THR A 124 11.72 6.72 22.15
C THR A 124 10.32 7.26 21.87
N GLY A 125 9.34 6.38 21.65
CA GLY A 125 7.99 6.76 21.23
C GLY A 125 7.89 7.17 19.76
N GLU A 126 9.01 7.22 19.04
CA GLU A 126 9.05 7.60 17.62
C GLU A 126 8.53 6.49 16.70
N LEU A 127 7.92 6.88 15.60
CA LEU A 127 7.53 5.95 14.54
C LEU A 127 8.70 5.74 13.59
N GLY A 128 9.02 4.47 13.31
CA GLY A 128 10.07 4.15 12.35
C GLY A 128 10.48 2.69 12.39
N ILE A 129 11.14 2.28 11.31
CA ILE A 129 11.80 0.99 11.20
C ILE A 129 13.28 1.26 10.95
N ARG A 130 14.13 0.83 11.88
CA ARG A 130 15.57 0.92 11.74
C ARG A 130 16.15 -0.44 11.39
N PHE A 131 16.83 -0.52 10.27
CA PHE A 131 17.59 -1.68 9.86
C PHE A 131 19.06 -1.45 10.19
N ASN A 132 19.67 -2.37 10.95
CA ASN A 132 21.11 -2.30 11.25
C ASN A 132 21.95 -2.86 10.08
N ALA A 133 23.27 -2.76 10.18
CA ALA A 133 24.23 -3.26 9.21
C ALA A 133 24.07 -4.76 8.86
N ALA A 134 23.49 -5.56 9.77
CA ALA A 134 23.14 -6.96 9.50
C ALA A 134 21.74 -7.15 8.87
N GLY A 135 21.07 -6.06 8.50
CA GLY A 135 19.73 -6.09 7.90
C GLY A 135 18.61 -6.51 8.86
N ALA A 136 18.84 -6.49 10.16
CA ALA A 136 17.82 -6.79 11.16
C ALA A 136 17.08 -5.52 11.56
N ALA A 137 15.74 -5.60 11.65
CA ALA A 137 14.91 -4.52 12.19
C ALA A 137 15.10 -4.44 13.72
N LYS A 138 15.54 -3.29 14.23
CA LYS A 138 15.91 -3.08 15.62
C LYS A 138 15.22 -1.87 16.23
N THR A 139 14.92 -1.94 17.54
CA THR A 139 14.55 -0.79 18.36
C THR A 139 15.76 0.08 18.65
N ALA A 140 15.54 1.28 19.20
CA ALA A 140 16.62 2.17 19.61
C ALA A 140 17.63 1.53 20.58
N LYS A 141 17.16 0.61 21.44
CA LYS A 141 18.01 -0.16 22.37
C LYS A 141 18.51 -1.50 21.80
N GLY A 142 18.38 -1.73 20.50
CA GLY A 142 18.88 -2.94 19.84
C GLY A 142 17.99 -4.17 19.96
N GLY A 143 16.83 -4.07 20.60
CA GLY A 143 15.82 -5.14 20.64
C GLY A 143 15.25 -5.46 19.25
N PHE A 144 14.69 -6.64 19.09
CA PHE A 144 14.06 -7.04 17.84
C PHE A 144 12.68 -6.37 17.67
N VAL A 145 12.36 -5.98 16.44
CA VAL A 145 11.04 -5.42 16.09
C VAL A 145 10.22 -6.46 15.33
N ALA A 146 9.22 -7.05 16.02
CA ALA A 146 8.11 -7.73 15.37
C ALA A 146 6.87 -6.84 15.49
N ASN A 147 6.24 -6.54 14.39
CA ASN A 147 5.13 -5.59 14.42
C ASN A 147 4.13 -5.84 13.30
N ARG A 148 2.96 -5.24 13.46
CA ARG A 148 1.85 -5.28 12.52
C ARG A 148 1.37 -3.88 12.23
N MET A 149 1.10 -3.59 10.95
CA MET A 149 0.39 -2.41 10.50
C MET A 149 -0.90 -2.81 9.81
N ILE A 150 -1.92 -2.01 9.96
CA ILE A 150 -3.22 -2.21 9.33
C ILE A 150 -3.41 -1.10 8.30
N LEU A 151 -3.64 -1.49 7.06
CA LEU A 151 -4.05 -0.61 5.99
C LEU A 151 -5.58 -0.65 5.87
N GLY A 152 -6.19 0.51 5.80
CA GLY A 152 -7.61 0.70 5.50
C GLY A 152 -7.81 1.47 4.18
N HIS A 153 -9.03 1.45 3.67
CA HIS A 153 -9.41 2.16 2.45
C HIS A 153 -10.58 3.11 2.74
N SER A 154 -10.44 4.41 2.46
CA SER A 154 -11.42 5.43 2.84
C SER A 154 -12.79 5.25 2.18
N ARG A 155 -12.83 4.78 0.93
CA ARG A 155 -14.08 4.51 0.20
C ARG A 155 -14.71 3.15 0.52
N LYS A 156 -13.98 2.24 1.17
CA LYS A 156 -14.45 0.91 1.55
C LYS A 156 -13.96 0.52 2.94
N PRO A 157 -14.61 0.99 4.01
CA PRO A 157 -14.14 0.81 5.40
C PRO A 157 -13.98 -0.66 5.83
N SER A 158 -14.71 -1.59 5.18
CA SER A 158 -14.58 -3.02 5.44
C SER A 158 -13.34 -3.67 4.81
N LEU A 159 -12.62 -2.92 3.96
CA LEU A 159 -11.44 -3.43 3.27
C LEU A 159 -10.19 -3.11 4.06
N GLU A 160 -9.58 -4.15 4.61
CA GLU A 160 -8.34 -4.04 5.36
C GLU A 160 -7.26 -4.99 4.83
N ARG A 161 -6.00 -4.63 5.03
CA ARG A 161 -4.84 -5.49 4.83
C ARG A 161 -3.86 -5.32 5.98
N HIS A 162 -3.40 -6.44 6.53
CA HIS A 162 -2.42 -6.41 7.60
C HIS A 162 -1.03 -6.68 7.02
N LEU A 163 -0.10 -5.76 7.27
CA LEU A 163 1.32 -5.92 6.99
C LEU A 163 2.00 -6.41 8.25
N ILE A 164 2.57 -7.60 8.20
CA ILE A 164 3.15 -8.25 9.36
C ILE A 164 4.64 -8.48 9.12
N LEU A 165 5.46 -7.92 10.01
CA LEU A 165 6.88 -8.21 10.10
C LEU A 165 7.11 -9.29 11.15
N GLY A 166 7.54 -10.47 10.72
CA GLY A 166 7.90 -11.58 11.61
C GLY A 166 9.30 -11.45 12.17
N SER A 167 9.60 -12.30 13.20
CA SER A 167 10.89 -12.31 13.91
C SER A 167 12.12 -12.52 13.03
N GLY A 168 11.97 -13.23 11.90
CA GLY A 168 13.05 -13.42 10.92
C GLY A 168 13.21 -12.30 9.88
N GLY A 169 12.52 -11.16 10.04
CA GLY A 169 12.53 -10.08 9.06
C GLY A 169 11.71 -10.37 7.80
N ARG A 170 10.86 -11.40 7.83
CA ARG A 170 9.94 -11.73 6.72
C ARG A 170 8.69 -10.88 6.82
N TRP A 171 8.34 -10.26 5.71
CA TRP A 171 7.08 -9.57 5.54
C TRP A 171 6.02 -10.50 4.96
N ARG A 172 4.78 -10.32 5.40
CA ARG A 172 3.61 -10.94 4.80
C ARG A 172 2.45 -9.95 4.76
N ILE A 173 1.63 -10.06 3.73
CA ILE A 173 0.35 -9.37 3.63
C ILE A 173 -0.72 -10.38 4.02
N CYS A 174 -1.61 -9.98 4.91
CA CYS A 174 -2.73 -10.80 5.36
C CYS A 174 -4.05 -10.10 5.08
N ASP A 175 -5.03 -10.87 4.60
CA ASP A 175 -6.40 -10.43 4.40
C ASP A 175 -7.25 -10.98 5.57
N PRO A 176 -7.68 -10.16 6.53
CA PRO A 176 -8.42 -10.64 7.69
C PRO A 176 -9.80 -11.21 7.34
N ALA A 177 -10.38 -10.81 6.19
CA ALA A 177 -11.65 -11.34 5.73
C ALA A 177 -11.52 -12.80 5.22
N LYS A 178 -10.32 -13.19 4.74
CA LYS A 178 -10.07 -14.53 4.20
C LYS A 178 -9.39 -15.45 5.21
N ASP A 179 -8.54 -14.93 6.06
CA ASP A 179 -7.72 -15.75 6.97
C ASP A 179 -7.50 -15.07 8.33
N THR A 180 -8.51 -15.13 9.16
CA THR A 180 -8.49 -14.52 10.50
C THR A 180 -7.37 -15.07 11.38
N ARG A 181 -7.07 -16.39 11.29
CA ARG A 181 -6.08 -17.04 12.16
C ARG A 181 -4.64 -16.65 11.89
N ARG A 182 -4.30 -16.27 10.66
CA ARG A 182 -2.94 -15.91 10.26
C ARG A 182 -2.65 -14.41 10.35
N CYS A 183 -3.68 -13.60 10.57
CA CYS A 183 -3.55 -12.15 10.67
C CYS A 183 -3.30 -11.63 12.10
N TYR A 184 -3.36 -12.51 13.09
CA TYR A 184 -3.17 -12.18 14.53
C TYR A 184 -1.94 -12.88 15.11
#